data_7aac55c1218a2b0501e636c689610c55
#
_entry.id   7aac55c1218a2b0501e636c689610c55
#
_cell.length_a   1.000
_cell.length_b   1.000
_cell.length_c   1.000
_cell.angle_alpha   90.00
_cell.angle_beta   90.00
_cell.angle_gamma   90.00
#
_symmetry.space_group_name_H-M   'P 1'
#
loop_
_entity.id
_entity.type
_entity.pdbx_description
1 polymer ?
#
loop_
_entity_poly.entity_id
_entity_poly.type
_entity_poly.pdbx_seq_one_letter_code
_entity_poly.pdbx_strand_id
1 'polypeptide(L)'
;MQSQMPLQSTIWHEAVCQKLYGIPNNRTGRRDLNLEIRQLPILPLSDGSWASGRSNFDIFFDTELAGIPQDLGIRFLEADISPSSWRHKLFKRLGVREADCQFVAHKILEHHRNNWPPDSVQSMISHAVFMFVHRHSKGCPNPTGLRVMDERAMVVEAKNVYIDIPDPRQSIRMRDVLPPPARFLHSDYLQEGIVSRNETWKQWLCDSLGLNIFPRLIDGGKLSPEFEMLARTVDTRKLLIVLKETWPNWSGRLNPSAILWLSQIVVVCEDGSKRMLKQTYIQRESLKHCVDLPFLPIDEPDDAGWNFFSKLGVTSRVDGSFYLRQLTRLKDGNSHDVEKIEDTYQKIEALFHDDSQNIR
;
A
#
# COMPACT_ATOMS: atom_id res chain seq x y z
N MET A 1 38.61 -8.24 37.11
CA MET A 1 37.21 -8.66 37.44
C MET A 1 36.36 -8.91 36.19
N GLN A 2 36.49 -8.14 35.14
CA GLN A 2 35.64 -8.29 33.92
C GLN A 2 35.80 -9.63 33.19
N SER A 3 36.94 -10.28 33.25
CA SER A 3 37.24 -11.53 32.53
C SER A 3 36.81 -12.82 33.25
N GLN A 4 36.35 -12.74 34.47
CA GLN A 4 36.04 -13.94 35.30
C GLN A 4 34.54 -14.19 35.47
N MET A 5 33.69 -13.24 35.20
CA MET A 5 32.22 -13.35 35.39
C MET A 5 31.59 -14.52 34.60
N PRO A 6 31.92 -14.74 33.32
CA PRO A 6 31.33 -15.81 32.51
C PRO A 6 31.66 -17.23 33.01
N LEU A 7 32.66 -17.36 33.87
CA LEU A 7 33.15 -18.65 34.36
C LEU A 7 32.49 -19.10 35.66
N GLN A 8 31.65 -18.25 36.23
CA GLN A 8 31.02 -18.52 37.53
C GLN A 8 29.65 -19.19 37.36
N SER A 9 29.26 -19.98 38.38
CA SER A 9 27.96 -20.67 38.35
C SER A 9 26.77 -19.70 38.52
N THR A 10 25.60 -20.09 38.02
CA THR A 10 24.34 -19.35 38.18
C THR A 10 24.04 -19.08 39.67
N ILE A 11 24.40 -20.02 40.56
CA ILE A 11 24.21 -19.87 42.03
C ILE A 11 25.07 -18.71 42.55
N TRP A 12 26.31 -18.59 42.08
CA TRP A 12 27.19 -17.48 42.46
C TRP A 12 26.64 -16.14 41.96
N HIS A 13 26.16 -16.08 40.71
CA HIS A 13 25.52 -14.88 40.17
C HIS A 13 24.29 -14.46 40.96
N GLU A 14 23.45 -15.40 41.33
CA GLU A 14 22.25 -15.16 42.18
C GLU A 14 22.63 -14.56 43.53
N ALA A 15 23.65 -15.11 44.19
CA ALA A 15 24.15 -14.61 45.50
C ALA A 15 24.73 -13.19 45.36
N VAL A 16 25.47 -12.90 44.32
CA VAL A 16 26.00 -11.54 44.01
C VAL A 16 24.85 -10.57 43.79
N CYS A 17 23.86 -10.93 42.95
CA CYS A 17 22.69 -10.10 42.69
C CYS A 17 21.90 -9.83 43.96
N GLN A 18 21.73 -10.80 44.89
CA GLN A 18 21.09 -10.61 46.16
C GLN A 18 21.83 -9.56 47.01
N LYS A 19 23.13 -9.61 47.07
CA LYS A 19 23.96 -8.64 47.84
C LYS A 19 23.86 -7.24 47.22
N LEU A 20 23.99 -7.12 45.90
CA LEU A 20 23.88 -5.84 45.20
C LEU A 20 22.47 -5.24 45.32
N TYR A 21 21.42 -6.06 45.27
CA TYR A 21 20.06 -5.62 45.45
C TYR A 21 19.80 -5.11 46.87
N GLY A 22 20.42 -5.71 47.87
CA GLY A 22 20.30 -5.33 49.30
C GLY A 22 20.97 -3.99 49.65
N ILE A 23 21.77 -3.41 48.75
CA ILE A 23 22.39 -2.11 48.98
C ILE A 23 21.32 -1.03 48.93
N PRO A 24 21.10 -0.25 50.04
CA PRO A 24 20.05 0.76 50.04
C PRO A 24 20.36 1.90 49.06
N ASN A 25 19.30 2.39 48.43
CA ASN A 25 19.37 3.53 47.48
C ASN A 25 19.41 4.84 48.26
N ASN A 26 20.50 5.09 49.02
CA ASN A 26 20.64 6.32 49.78
C ASN A 26 20.91 7.52 48.87
N ARG A 27 19.88 8.34 48.64
CA ARG A 27 19.96 9.61 47.93
C ARG A 27 20.77 10.73 48.63
N THR A 28 21.27 10.44 49.82
CA THR A 28 21.85 11.46 50.72
C THR A 28 23.36 11.59 50.71
N GLY A 29 24.07 10.96 49.77
CA GLY A 29 25.52 11.08 49.75
C GLY A 29 26.14 10.90 48.37
N ARG A 30 26.80 11.87 47.90
CA ARG A 30 27.78 12.10 46.78
C ARG A 30 27.98 11.05 45.66
N ARG A 31 27.48 9.80 45.77
CA ARG A 31 27.57 8.77 44.71
C ARG A 31 26.26 8.01 44.59
N ASP A 32 25.69 8.01 43.39
CA ASP A 32 24.54 7.15 43.06
C ASP A 32 25.09 5.72 42.79
N LEU A 33 25.02 4.87 43.81
CA LEU A 33 25.45 3.47 43.74
C LEU A 33 24.77 2.70 42.62
N ASN A 34 23.54 3.07 42.26
CA ASN A 34 22.89 2.46 41.09
C ASN A 34 23.61 2.81 39.79
N LEU A 35 24.17 4.04 39.67
CA LEU A 35 24.98 4.41 38.52
C LEU A 35 26.29 3.63 38.44
N GLU A 36 26.91 3.33 39.60
CA GLU A 36 28.12 2.50 39.66
C GLU A 36 27.81 1.05 39.31
N ILE A 37 26.72 0.48 39.87
CA ILE A 37 26.28 -0.90 39.57
C ILE A 37 25.93 -1.02 38.08
N ARG A 38 25.31 0.00 37.48
CA ARG A 38 25.02 0.03 36.04
C ARG A 38 26.26 0.00 35.17
N GLN A 39 27.43 0.36 35.66
CA GLN A 39 28.69 0.27 34.89
C GLN A 39 29.25 -1.15 34.85
N LEU A 40 28.82 -2.01 35.76
CA LEU A 40 29.32 -3.37 35.83
C LEU A 40 28.73 -4.22 34.69
N PRO A 41 29.51 -5.05 34.02
CA PRO A 41 29.01 -5.99 33.00
C PRO A 41 28.41 -7.22 33.68
N ILE A 42 27.21 -7.06 34.31
CA ILE A 42 26.55 -8.11 35.09
C ILE A 42 25.28 -8.64 34.41
N LEU A 43 24.93 -8.13 33.23
CA LEU A 43 23.75 -8.56 32.50
C LEU A 43 24.19 -9.65 31.49
N PRO A 44 23.86 -10.93 31.75
CA PRO A 44 24.16 -12.01 30.81
C PRO A 44 23.17 -11.97 29.65
N LEU A 45 23.66 -11.95 28.43
CA LEU A 45 22.85 -11.86 27.23
C LEU A 45 22.67 -13.23 26.57
N SER A 46 21.62 -13.36 25.79
CA SER A 46 21.25 -14.60 25.09
C SER A 46 22.31 -15.08 24.09
N ASP A 47 23.21 -14.18 23.63
CA ASP A 47 24.36 -14.49 22.76
C ASP A 47 25.60 -14.97 23.55
N GLY A 48 25.50 -15.17 24.84
CA GLY A 48 26.58 -15.56 25.72
C GLY A 48 27.53 -14.42 26.12
N SER A 49 27.32 -13.21 25.64
CA SER A 49 28.08 -12.04 26.05
C SER A 49 27.52 -11.41 27.35
N TRP A 50 28.29 -10.46 27.90
CA TRP A 50 27.88 -9.74 29.11
C TRP A 50 27.82 -8.24 28.83
N ALA A 51 26.76 -7.60 29.31
CA ALA A 51 26.56 -6.17 29.15
C ALA A 51 26.46 -5.43 30.48
N SER A 52 26.69 -4.13 30.45
CA SER A 52 26.41 -3.22 31.55
C SER A 52 25.07 -2.52 31.35
N GLY A 53 24.43 -2.10 32.42
CA GLY A 53 23.17 -1.33 32.38
C GLY A 53 23.33 0.09 31.77
N ARG A 54 24.56 0.49 31.40
CA ARG A 54 24.89 1.71 30.64
C ARG A 54 25.19 1.46 29.16
N SER A 55 25.09 0.22 28.71
CA SER A 55 25.25 -0.09 27.30
C SER A 55 24.25 0.71 26.46
N ASN A 56 24.68 1.18 25.29
CA ASN A 56 23.81 1.90 24.36
C ASN A 56 22.76 0.99 23.68
N PHE A 57 22.62 -0.23 24.17
CA PHE A 57 21.69 -1.22 23.64
C PHE A 57 20.45 -1.28 24.51
N ASP A 58 19.30 -1.39 23.86
CA ASP A 58 18.06 -1.72 24.54
C ASP A 58 18.12 -3.20 24.98
N ILE A 59 18.25 -3.43 26.28
CA ILE A 59 18.35 -4.77 26.89
C ILE A 59 17.01 -5.09 27.56
N PHE A 60 16.48 -6.26 27.27
CA PHE A 60 15.19 -6.73 27.76
C PHE A 60 15.30 -8.11 28.37
N PHE A 61 14.35 -8.42 29.25
CA PHE A 61 14.11 -9.82 29.62
C PHE A 61 13.70 -10.61 28.39
N ASP A 62 14.02 -11.92 28.38
CA ASP A 62 13.49 -12.80 27.36
C ASP A 62 11.96 -12.75 27.34
N THR A 63 11.39 -12.80 26.16
CA THR A 63 9.96 -12.58 25.94
C THR A 63 9.40 -13.65 25.00
N GLU A 64 8.14 -14.00 25.19
CA GLU A 64 7.38 -14.86 24.27
C GLU A 64 6.96 -14.13 22.98
N LEU A 65 7.38 -12.86 22.81
CA LEU A 65 7.03 -12.07 21.64
C LEU A 65 7.74 -12.63 20.40
N ALA A 66 6.96 -13.25 19.53
CA ALA A 66 7.49 -13.92 18.34
C ALA A 66 7.94 -12.91 17.25
N GLY A 67 9.00 -13.27 16.52
CA GLY A 67 9.37 -12.62 15.28
C GLY A 67 10.04 -11.25 15.43
N ILE A 68 10.68 -10.95 16.55
CA ILE A 68 11.42 -9.68 16.73
C ILE A 68 12.58 -9.62 15.73
N PRO A 69 12.66 -8.57 14.88
CA PRO A 69 13.76 -8.39 13.94
C PRO A 69 15.10 -8.20 14.63
N GLN A 70 16.14 -8.90 14.13
CA GLN A 70 17.46 -8.92 14.77
C GLN A 70 18.28 -7.63 14.55
N ASP A 71 18.01 -6.92 13.47
CA ASP A 71 18.72 -5.70 13.06
C ASP A 71 18.34 -4.44 13.84
N LEU A 72 17.33 -4.53 14.73
CA LEU A 72 16.88 -3.40 15.55
C LEU A 72 17.83 -3.07 16.73
N GLY A 73 18.89 -3.84 16.93
CA GLY A 73 19.81 -3.66 18.05
C GLY A 73 19.19 -3.99 19.42
N ILE A 74 18.05 -4.69 19.43
CA ILE A 74 17.41 -5.17 20.66
C ILE A 74 18.14 -6.42 21.12
N ARG A 75 18.53 -6.44 22.40
CA ARG A 75 19.24 -7.57 23.00
C ARG A 75 18.44 -8.14 24.17
N PHE A 76 18.48 -9.44 24.31
CA PHE A 76 17.77 -10.16 25.37
C PHE A 76 18.72 -10.72 26.39
N LEU A 77 18.28 -10.77 27.63
CA LEU A 77 18.95 -11.56 28.66
C LEU A 77 18.81 -13.05 28.35
N GLU A 78 19.67 -13.86 28.93
CA GLU A 78 19.53 -15.32 28.86
C GLU A 78 18.15 -15.79 29.41
N ALA A 79 17.60 -16.86 28.82
CA ALA A 79 16.23 -17.31 29.08
C ALA A 79 15.95 -17.80 30.52
N ASP A 80 17.00 -18.22 31.27
CA ASP A 80 16.86 -18.91 32.54
C ASP A 80 16.66 -17.97 33.76
N ILE A 81 16.25 -16.70 33.53
CA ILE A 81 16.07 -15.74 34.64
C ILE A 81 14.65 -15.77 35.16
N SER A 82 14.42 -16.57 36.19
CA SER A 82 13.10 -16.65 36.85
C SER A 82 12.64 -15.29 37.39
N PRO A 83 11.35 -14.90 37.23
CA PRO A 83 10.79 -13.68 37.80
C PRO A 83 10.93 -13.55 39.30
N SER A 84 11.05 -14.65 40.04
CA SER A 84 11.24 -14.67 41.48
C SER A 84 12.69 -14.49 41.93
N SER A 85 13.66 -14.63 41.04
CA SER A 85 15.09 -14.59 41.32
C SER A 85 15.61 -13.21 41.73
N TRP A 86 16.72 -13.17 42.43
CA TRP A 86 17.41 -11.93 42.77
C TRP A 86 18.02 -11.28 41.52
N ARG A 87 18.41 -12.08 40.52
CA ARG A 87 18.88 -11.60 39.21
C ARG A 87 17.77 -10.77 38.57
N HIS A 88 16.56 -11.29 38.45
CA HIS A 88 15.42 -10.57 37.88
C HIS A 88 15.14 -9.25 38.61
N LYS A 89 15.07 -9.29 39.96
CA LYS A 89 14.81 -8.10 40.79
C LYS A 89 15.88 -7.02 40.60
N LEU A 90 17.15 -7.41 40.59
CA LEU A 90 18.26 -6.47 40.36
C LEU A 90 18.21 -5.88 38.96
N PHE A 91 18.04 -6.70 37.92
CA PHE A 91 18.05 -6.25 36.56
C PHE A 91 16.88 -5.30 36.27
N LYS A 92 15.70 -5.59 36.80
CA LYS A 92 14.55 -4.66 36.76
C LYS A 92 14.87 -3.32 37.44
N ARG A 93 15.54 -3.34 38.59
CA ARG A 93 16.02 -2.12 39.27
C ARG A 93 17.06 -1.35 38.44
N LEU A 94 17.87 -2.02 37.65
CA LEU A 94 18.85 -1.43 36.73
C LEU A 94 18.21 -0.88 35.46
N GLY A 95 16.92 -1.10 35.25
CA GLY A 95 16.17 -0.56 34.12
C GLY A 95 15.91 -1.54 32.98
N VAL A 96 16.26 -2.83 33.16
CA VAL A 96 15.82 -3.87 32.23
C VAL A 96 14.31 -4.04 32.35
N ARG A 97 13.64 -4.13 31.23
CA ARG A 97 12.17 -4.25 31.11
C ARG A 97 11.80 -5.39 30.17
N GLU A 98 10.56 -5.74 30.14
CA GLU A 98 9.99 -6.66 29.16
C GLU A 98 9.82 -5.92 27.83
N ALA A 99 10.17 -6.56 26.72
CA ALA A 99 9.90 -6.03 25.40
C ALA A 99 8.40 -6.23 25.10
N ASP A 100 7.70 -5.14 24.81
CA ASP A 100 6.33 -5.19 24.31
C ASP A 100 6.26 -4.90 22.81
N CYS A 101 5.16 -5.30 22.18
CA CYS A 101 4.97 -5.11 20.74
C CYS A 101 4.97 -3.63 20.35
N GLN A 102 4.50 -2.75 21.23
CA GLN A 102 4.48 -1.31 20.98
C GLN A 102 5.90 -0.74 20.85
N PHE A 103 6.80 -1.13 21.77
CA PHE A 103 8.19 -0.69 21.73
C PHE A 103 8.90 -1.16 20.47
N VAL A 104 8.79 -2.46 20.13
CA VAL A 104 9.43 -3.02 18.94
C VAL A 104 8.89 -2.36 17.67
N ALA A 105 7.57 -2.19 17.56
CA ALA A 105 6.95 -1.52 16.43
C ALA A 105 7.39 -0.05 16.26
N HIS A 106 7.54 0.69 17.38
CA HIS A 106 8.09 2.04 17.33
C HIS A 106 9.55 2.06 16.86
N LYS A 107 10.36 1.11 17.33
CA LYS A 107 11.75 0.97 16.87
C LYS A 107 11.83 0.67 15.37
N ILE A 108 10.97 -0.21 14.86
CA ILE A 108 10.86 -0.47 13.41
C ILE A 108 10.56 0.84 12.68
N LEU A 109 9.54 1.58 13.07
CA LEU A 109 9.17 2.82 12.40
C LEU A 109 10.25 3.90 12.50
N GLU A 110 10.96 3.98 13.61
CA GLU A 110 12.10 4.87 13.79
C GLU A 110 13.24 4.50 12.84
N HIS A 111 13.56 3.21 12.72
CA HIS A 111 14.56 2.69 11.79
C HIS A 111 14.23 3.09 10.34
N HIS A 112 12.98 2.93 9.92
CA HIS A 112 12.52 3.33 8.59
C HIS A 112 12.53 4.84 8.34
N ARG A 113 12.36 5.67 9.39
CA ARG A 113 12.42 7.15 9.27
C ARG A 113 13.84 7.67 9.10
N ASN A 114 14.78 7.09 9.82
CA ASN A 114 16.16 7.59 9.89
C ASN A 114 17.00 7.28 8.63
N ASN A 115 16.39 6.75 7.57
CA ASN A 115 17.04 6.42 6.30
C ASN A 115 18.27 5.51 6.45
N TRP A 116 18.36 4.72 7.50
CA TRP A 116 19.36 3.68 7.59
C TRP A 116 19.09 2.70 6.46
N PRO A 117 20.06 2.45 5.58
CA PRO A 117 19.86 1.46 4.54
C PRO A 117 19.58 0.11 5.24
N PRO A 118 18.49 -0.57 4.90
CA PRO A 118 18.28 -1.91 5.45
C PRO A 118 19.37 -2.82 4.95
N ASP A 119 19.91 -3.64 5.83
CA ASP A 119 21.02 -4.53 5.50
C ASP A 119 20.62 -5.58 4.44
N SER A 120 19.33 -5.88 4.31
CA SER A 120 18.84 -6.87 3.35
C SER A 120 17.32 -6.78 3.10
N VAL A 121 16.89 -7.38 2.00
CA VAL A 121 15.46 -7.62 1.72
C VAL A 121 14.80 -8.38 2.87
N GLN A 122 15.48 -9.38 3.41
CA GLN A 122 14.98 -10.21 4.51
C GLN A 122 14.72 -9.41 5.78
N SER A 123 15.59 -8.45 6.11
CA SER A 123 15.39 -7.53 7.22
C SER A 123 14.13 -6.71 7.04
N MET A 124 13.94 -6.12 5.86
CA MET A 124 12.75 -5.34 5.53
C MET A 124 11.47 -6.17 5.61
N ILE A 125 11.51 -7.42 5.16
CA ILE A 125 10.39 -8.36 5.26
C ILE A 125 10.10 -8.67 6.73
N SER A 126 11.13 -8.93 7.54
CA SER A 126 10.95 -9.24 8.97
C SER A 126 10.28 -8.09 9.71
N HIS A 127 10.61 -6.83 9.40
CA HIS A 127 9.92 -5.65 9.92
C HIS A 127 8.44 -5.63 9.55
N ALA A 128 8.14 -5.84 8.28
CA ALA A 128 6.76 -5.86 7.80
C ALA A 128 5.96 -7.03 8.41
N VAL A 129 6.57 -8.23 8.51
CA VAL A 129 5.96 -9.41 9.14
C VAL A 129 5.67 -9.16 10.62
N PHE A 130 6.61 -8.58 11.37
CA PHE A 130 6.38 -8.23 12.77
C PHE A 130 5.16 -7.31 12.91
N MET A 131 5.11 -6.23 12.12
CA MET A 131 3.98 -5.30 12.14
C MET A 131 2.65 -5.97 11.77
N PHE A 132 2.68 -6.89 10.81
CA PHE A 132 1.51 -7.66 10.40
C PHE A 132 1.01 -8.61 11.49
N VAL A 133 1.91 -9.39 12.09
CA VAL A 133 1.57 -10.38 13.14
C VAL A 133 0.96 -9.68 14.35
N HIS A 134 1.55 -8.55 14.75
CA HIS A 134 1.15 -7.82 15.96
C HIS A 134 0.15 -6.68 15.71
N ARG A 135 -0.40 -6.53 14.51
CA ARG A 135 -1.29 -5.41 14.11
C ARG A 135 -2.53 -5.22 14.99
N HIS A 136 -3.02 -6.29 15.61
CA HIS A 136 -4.17 -6.26 16.51
C HIS A 136 -3.78 -6.19 18.00
N SER A 137 -2.49 -6.15 18.31
CA SER A 137 -2.03 -6.05 19.69
C SER A 137 -2.26 -4.63 20.22
N LYS A 138 -2.65 -4.55 21.49
CA LYS A 138 -2.91 -3.25 22.14
C LYS A 138 -1.67 -2.36 22.08
N GLY A 139 -1.83 -1.14 21.60
CA GLY A 139 -0.76 -0.15 21.53
C GLY A 139 0.16 -0.29 20.31
N CYS A 140 -0.03 -1.28 19.44
CA CYS A 140 0.73 -1.37 18.19
C CYS A 140 0.37 -0.16 17.29
N PRO A 141 1.36 0.63 16.82
CA PRO A 141 1.11 1.79 16.00
C PRO A 141 0.68 1.39 14.58
N ASN A 142 0.03 2.32 13.88
CA ASN A 142 -0.24 2.15 12.46
C ASN A 142 1.08 2.03 11.68
N PRO A 143 1.20 1.09 10.73
CA PRO A 143 2.40 0.89 9.93
C PRO A 143 2.69 2.02 8.93
N THR A 144 1.92 3.11 8.96
CA THR A 144 2.14 4.28 8.11
C THR A 144 3.57 4.80 8.26
N GLY A 145 4.30 4.87 7.15
CA GLY A 145 5.72 5.22 7.14
C GLY A 145 6.68 4.03 7.09
N LEU A 146 6.16 2.80 7.14
CA LEU A 146 6.94 1.63 6.81
C LEU A 146 7.34 1.68 5.32
N ARG A 147 8.61 1.52 5.04
CA ARG A 147 9.14 1.45 3.67
C ARG A 147 9.24 -0.01 3.24
N VAL A 148 9.25 -0.21 1.95
CA VAL A 148 9.42 -1.53 1.35
C VAL A 148 10.60 -1.51 0.38
N MET A 149 11.07 -2.68 -0.01
CA MET A 149 12.11 -2.83 -1.02
C MET A 149 11.46 -3.19 -2.36
N ASP A 150 11.85 -2.47 -3.41
CA ASP A 150 11.43 -2.80 -4.77
C ASP A 150 12.32 -3.91 -5.38
N GLU A 151 11.95 -4.39 -6.56
CA GLU A 151 12.68 -5.44 -7.30
C GLU A 151 14.11 -5.05 -7.68
N ARG A 152 14.46 -3.75 -7.60
CA ARG A 152 15.80 -3.22 -7.84
C ARG A 152 16.61 -3.07 -6.56
N ALA A 153 16.14 -3.67 -5.48
CA ALA A 153 16.70 -3.56 -4.14
C ALA A 153 16.78 -2.10 -3.61
N MET A 154 15.86 -1.24 -4.05
CA MET A 154 15.77 0.13 -3.56
C MET A 154 14.69 0.25 -2.49
N VAL A 155 15.02 0.94 -1.40
CA VAL A 155 14.07 1.23 -0.32
C VAL A 155 13.19 2.41 -0.72
N VAL A 156 11.89 2.18 -0.73
CA VAL A 156 10.90 3.13 -1.23
C VAL A 156 9.68 3.18 -0.33
N GLU A 157 8.92 4.25 -0.42
CA GLU A 157 7.62 4.34 0.24
C GLU A 157 6.62 3.35 -0.40
N ALA A 158 5.91 2.60 0.43
CA ALA A 158 4.98 1.56 -0.02
C ALA A 158 3.93 2.07 -1.02
N LYS A 159 3.41 3.30 -0.80
CA LYS A 159 2.41 3.93 -1.70
C LYS A 159 2.91 4.15 -3.14
N ASN A 160 4.21 4.07 -3.39
CA ASN A 160 4.83 4.27 -4.70
C ASN A 160 5.20 2.94 -5.39
N VAL A 161 4.73 1.82 -4.84
CA VAL A 161 5.08 0.47 -5.30
C VAL A 161 3.84 -0.30 -5.70
N TYR A 162 3.97 -1.09 -6.76
CA TYR A 162 2.93 -1.97 -7.27
C TYR A 162 3.19 -3.41 -6.87
N ILE A 163 2.11 -4.15 -6.63
CA ILE A 163 2.16 -5.60 -6.47
C ILE A 163 1.81 -6.22 -7.81
N ASP A 164 2.72 -7.02 -8.36
CA ASP A 164 2.49 -7.78 -9.60
C ASP A 164 2.20 -9.24 -9.26
N ILE A 165 0.97 -9.53 -8.87
CA ILE A 165 0.53 -10.90 -8.62
C ILE A 165 -0.43 -11.29 -9.75
N PRO A 166 -0.23 -12.47 -10.39
CA PRO A 166 -1.21 -13.01 -11.31
C PRO A 166 -2.54 -13.21 -10.57
N ASP A 167 -3.53 -12.42 -10.90
CA ASP A 167 -4.91 -12.66 -10.45
C ASP A 167 -5.70 -13.21 -11.65
N PRO A 168 -6.31 -14.41 -11.54
CA PRO A 168 -7.12 -14.97 -12.62
C PRO A 168 -8.29 -14.10 -13.05
N ARG A 169 -8.67 -13.12 -12.19
CA ARG A 169 -9.74 -12.17 -12.47
C ARG A 169 -9.28 -10.92 -13.22
N GLN A 170 -7.97 -10.72 -13.36
CA GLN A 170 -7.38 -9.59 -14.07
C GLN A 170 -6.97 -10.01 -15.46
N SER A 171 -7.47 -9.32 -16.47
CA SER A 171 -7.13 -9.58 -17.87
C SER A 171 -5.74 -9.06 -18.23
N ILE A 172 -5.21 -8.12 -17.45
CA ILE A 172 -3.93 -7.45 -17.75
C ILE A 172 -3.06 -7.43 -16.49
N ARG A 173 -1.79 -7.78 -16.65
CA ARG A 173 -0.77 -7.59 -15.61
C ARG A 173 -0.30 -6.15 -15.58
N MET A 174 -0.12 -5.60 -14.38
CA MET A 174 0.37 -4.22 -14.23
C MET A 174 1.77 -4.03 -14.84
N ARG A 175 2.60 -5.06 -14.81
CA ARG A 175 3.94 -5.05 -15.44
C ARG A 175 3.90 -4.89 -16.96
N ASP A 176 2.84 -5.35 -17.61
CA ASP A 176 2.68 -5.29 -19.07
C ASP A 176 2.16 -3.92 -19.55
N VAL A 177 1.65 -3.10 -18.66
CA VAL A 177 1.03 -1.81 -18.98
C VAL A 177 1.73 -0.61 -18.37
N LEU A 178 2.33 -0.76 -17.19
CA LEU A 178 3.03 0.34 -16.54
C LEU A 178 4.45 0.47 -17.12
N PRO A 179 4.76 1.60 -17.76
CA PRO A 179 6.09 1.85 -18.29
C PRO A 179 7.08 2.15 -17.16
N PRO A 180 8.41 2.00 -17.39
CA PRO A 180 9.41 2.58 -16.51
C PRO A 180 9.13 4.08 -16.32
N PRO A 181 9.23 4.64 -15.12
CA PRO A 181 9.92 4.12 -13.92
C PRO A 181 9.02 3.43 -12.89
N ALA A 182 7.92 2.78 -13.27
CA ALA A 182 7.09 2.03 -12.32
C ALA A 182 7.94 1.06 -11.47
N ARG A 183 7.61 0.98 -10.19
CA ARG A 183 8.33 0.18 -9.22
C ARG A 183 7.45 -0.96 -8.73
N PHE A 184 7.99 -2.16 -8.74
CA PHE A 184 7.30 -3.36 -8.29
C PHE A 184 7.91 -3.87 -7.01
N LEU A 185 7.09 -4.43 -6.13
CA LEU A 185 7.50 -5.01 -4.87
C LEU A 185 8.47 -6.18 -5.12
N HIS A 186 9.51 -6.28 -4.29
CA HIS A 186 10.43 -7.43 -4.37
C HIS A 186 9.68 -8.75 -4.17
N SER A 187 9.98 -9.76 -4.99
CA SER A 187 9.25 -11.03 -5.02
C SER A 187 9.21 -11.76 -3.68
N ASP A 188 10.25 -11.61 -2.86
CA ASP A 188 10.35 -12.29 -1.56
C ASP A 188 9.26 -11.89 -0.58
N TYR A 189 8.64 -10.70 -0.72
CA TYR A 189 7.44 -10.34 0.06
C TYR A 189 6.23 -11.21 -0.27
N LEU A 190 6.23 -11.87 -1.41
CA LEU A 190 5.09 -12.63 -1.92
C LEU A 190 5.25 -14.15 -1.73
N GLN A 191 6.31 -14.57 -1.05
CA GLN A 191 6.53 -15.99 -0.75
C GLN A 191 5.43 -16.54 0.18
N GLU A 192 5.03 -17.79 -0.08
CA GLU A 192 3.98 -18.46 0.68
C GLU A 192 4.37 -18.69 2.13
N GLY A 193 3.46 -18.47 3.06
CA GLY A 193 3.64 -18.77 4.49
C GLY A 193 3.16 -17.70 5.46
N ILE A 194 2.85 -16.49 5.00
CA ILE A 194 2.39 -15.41 5.88
C ILE A 194 0.87 -15.28 5.77
N VAL A 195 0.14 -16.13 6.48
CA VAL A 195 -1.34 -16.13 6.43
C VAL A 195 -1.90 -15.92 7.84
N SER A 196 -2.82 -14.98 7.95
CA SER A 196 -3.67 -14.78 9.13
C SER A 196 -5.08 -15.30 8.87
N ARG A 197 -5.80 -15.69 9.92
CA ARG A 197 -7.17 -16.20 9.79
C ARG A 197 -8.17 -15.17 9.25
N ASN A 198 -7.96 -13.88 9.52
CA ASN A 198 -8.94 -12.81 9.25
C ASN A 198 -8.54 -11.86 8.12
N GLU A 199 -7.28 -11.82 7.77
CA GLU A 199 -6.74 -10.92 6.75
C GLU A 199 -5.53 -11.58 6.09
N THR A 200 -5.50 -11.58 4.77
CA THR A 200 -4.35 -12.11 4.05
C THR A 200 -3.19 -11.10 4.10
N TRP A 201 -1.97 -11.60 4.07
CA TRP A 201 -0.77 -10.77 3.99
C TRP A 201 -0.83 -9.76 2.83
N LYS A 202 -1.27 -10.22 1.65
CA LYS A 202 -1.45 -9.38 0.46
C LYS A 202 -2.43 -8.22 0.72
N GLN A 203 -3.57 -8.53 1.34
CA GLN A 203 -4.59 -7.53 1.65
C GLN A 203 -4.04 -6.48 2.62
N TRP A 204 -3.32 -6.90 3.66
CA TRP A 204 -2.68 -5.99 4.61
C TRP A 204 -1.62 -5.11 3.94
N LEU A 205 -0.80 -5.64 3.03
CA LEU A 205 0.16 -4.86 2.25
C LEU A 205 -0.55 -3.73 1.46
N CYS A 206 -1.71 -4.02 0.89
CA CYS A 206 -2.49 -3.03 0.15
C CYS A 206 -3.21 -2.03 1.06
N ASP A 207 -3.95 -2.52 2.06
CA ASP A 207 -4.87 -1.70 2.86
C ASP A 207 -4.14 -0.91 3.94
N SER A 208 -3.11 -1.51 4.55
CA SER A 208 -2.39 -0.92 5.69
C SER A 208 -1.11 -0.20 5.28
N LEU A 209 -0.34 -0.73 4.33
CA LEU A 209 0.87 -0.06 3.82
C LEU A 209 0.60 0.83 2.62
N GLY A 210 -0.52 0.62 1.92
CA GLY A 210 -0.89 1.42 0.76
C GLY A 210 -0.19 1.02 -0.54
N LEU A 211 0.26 -0.25 -0.68
CA LEU A 211 0.75 -0.74 -1.96
C LEU A 211 -0.37 -0.76 -2.99
N ASN A 212 -0.02 -0.53 -4.24
CA ASN A 212 -0.98 -0.41 -5.32
C ASN A 212 -1.11 -1.73 -6.09
N ILE A 213 -2.35 -2.15 -6.34
CA ILE A 213 -2.67 -3.28 -7.24
C ILE A 213 -2.95 -2.76 -8.65
N PHE A 214 -3.42 -1.51 -8.75
CA PHE A 214 -3.79 -0.84 -9.99
C PHE A 214 -3.08 0.50 -10.12
N PRO A 215 -2.93 1.04 -11.34
CA PRO A 215 -2.43 2.39 -11.55
C PRO A 215 -3.26 3.40 -10.77
N ARG A 216 -2.61 4.35 -10.14
CA ARG A 216 -3.32 5.48 -9.55
C ARG A 216 -3.88 6.33 -10.66
N LEU A 217 -5.22 6.51 -10.70
CA LEU A 217 -5.85 7.36 -11.70
C LEU A 217 -5.66 8.84 -11.38
N ILE A 218 -5.72 9.19 -10.10
CA ILE A 218 -5.77 10.57 -9.62
C ILE A 218 -4.73 10.78 -8.50
N ASP A 219 -4.06 11.93 -8.57
CA ASP A 219 -3.19 12.44 -7.53
C ASP A 219 -3.46 13.93 -7.33
N GLY A 220 -3.78 14.35 -6.09
CA GLY A 220 -4.08 15.74 -5.79
C GLY A 220 -5.24 16.36 -6.60
N GLY A 221 -6.22 15.55 -7.04
CA GLY A 221 -7.38 16.00 -7.82
C GLY A 221 -7.14 16.17 -9.33
N LYS A 222 -5.95 15.82 -9.82
CA LYS A 222 -5.57 15.76 -11.24
C LYS A 222 -5.30 14.32 -11.64
N LEU A 223 -5.14 14.06 -12.93
CA LEU A 223 -4.61 12.77 -13.38
C LEU A 223 -3.23 12.53 -12.77
N SER A 224 -2.98 11.31 -12.31
CA SER A 224 -1.65 10.96 -11.82
C SER A 224 -0.64 10.99 -12.98
N PRO A 225 0.63 11.35 -12.72
CA PRO A 225 1.68 11.31 -13.75
C PRO A 225 1.84 9.91 -14.38
N GLU A 226 1.60 8.86 -13.59
CA GLU A 226 1.63 7.47 -14.05
C GLU A 226 0.51 7.21 -15.06
N PHE A 227 -0.71 7.65 -14.75
CA PHE A 227 -1.84 7.44 -15.62
C PHE A 227 -1.75 8.30 -16.90
N GLU A 228 -1.24 9.54 -16.80
CA GLU A 228 -0.95 10.36 -17.99
C GLU A 228 0.07 9.68 -18.91
N MET A 229 1.12 9.09 -18.33
CA MET A 229 2.12 8.35 -19.10
C MET A 229 1.50 7.11 -19.75
N LEU A 230 0.73 6.34 -18.99
CA LEU A 230 0.01 5.16 -19.47
C LEU A 230 -0.92 5.52 -20.63
N ALA A 231 -1.70 6.59 -20.52
CA ALA A 231 -2.61 7.05 -21.55
C ALA A 231 -1.88 7.48 -22.86
N ARG A 232 -0.61 7.88 -22.76
CA ARG A 232 0.21 8.28 -23.93
C ARG A 232 0.98 7.12 -24.57
N THR A 233 1.34 6.10 -23.81
CA THR A 233 2.28 5.06 -24.24
C THR A 233 1.63 3.71 -24.54
N VAL A 234 0.50 3.43 -23.91
CA VAL A 234 -0.17 2.13 -24.01
C VAL A 234 -1.22 2.16 -25.13
N ASP A 235 -1.38 1.03 -25.80
CA ASP A 235 -2.46 0.82 -26.78
C ASP A 235 -3.83 1.11 -26.17
N THR A 236 -4.73 1.70 -26.97
CA THR A 236 -6.07 2.10 -26.49
C THR A 236 -6.85 0.92 -25.90
N ARG A 237 -6.82 -0.27 -26.51
CA ARG A 237 -7.54 -1.45 -25.95
C ARG A 237 -7.09 -1.76 -24.54
N LYS A 238 -5.78 -1.82 -24.32
CA LYS A 238 -5.20 -2.06 -22.97
C LYS A 238 -5.56 -0.95 -22.00
N LEU A 239 -5.52 0.31 -22.44
CA LEU A 239 -5.92 1.47 -21.62
C LEU A 239 -7.37 1.35 -21.16
N LEU A 240 -8.30 0.98 -22.06
CA LEU A 240 -9.71 0.81 -21.76
C LEU A 240 -9.94 -0.32 -20.74
N ILE A 241 -9.24 -1.45 -20.88
CA ILE A 241 -9.32 -2.56 -19.93
C ILE A 241 -8.78 -2.13 -18.56
N VAL A 242 -7.65 -1.42 -18.50
CA VAL A 242 -7.14 -0.86 -17.24
C VAL A 242 -8.17 0.03 -16.57
N LEU A 243 -8.82 0.92 -17.33
CA LEU A 243 -9.91 1.76 -16.80
C LEU A 243 -11.08 0.92 -16.27
N LYS A 244 -11.49 -0.12 -17.00
CA LYS A 244 -12.56 -1.02 -16.58
C LYS A 244 -12.24 -1.71 -15.25
N GLU A 245 -11.05 -2.30 -15.14
CA GLU A 245 -10.62 -3.03 -13.95
C GLU A 245 -10.38 -2.12 -12.74
N THR A 246 -9.89 -0.89 -12.95
CA THR A 246 -9.61 0.07 -11.88
C THR A 246 -10.83 0.85 -11.42
N TRP A 247 -11.86 1.00 -12.28
CA TRP A 247 -13.01 1.84 -12.02
C TRP A 247 -13.74 1.57 -10.70
N PRO A 248 -14.02 0.31 -10.31
CA PRO A 248 -14.69 0.02 -9.04
C PRO A 248 -13.97 0.58 -7.82
N ASN A 249 -12.64 0.61 -7.86
CA ASN A 249 -11.81 1.08 -6.75
C ASN A 249 -11.78 2.62 -6.63
N TRP A 250 -12.03 3.32 -7.74
CA TRP A 250 -11.89 4.77 -7.82
C TRP A 250 -13.21 5.52 -7.92
N SER A 251 -14.27 4.88 -8.40
CA SER A 251 -15.55 5.54 -8.73
C SER A 251 -16.15 6.38 -7.60
N GLY A 252 -15.99 5.96 -6.35
CA GLY A 252 -16.45 6.69 -5.16
C GLY A 252 -15.54 7.83 -4.70
N ARG A 253 -14.33 7.94 -5.28
CA ARG A 253 -13.32 8.92 -4.90
C ARG A 253 -13.07 9.99 -5.97
N LEU A 254 -13.67 9.82 -7.16
CA LEU A 254 -13.50 10.75 -8.26
C LEU A 254 -14.35 11.99 -8.05
N ASN A 255 -13.72 13.15 -8.04
CA ASN A 255 -14.39 14.43 -8.07
C ASN A 255 -14.76 14.82 -9.52
N PRO A 256 -15.66 15.81 -9.75
CA PRO A 256 -16.06 16.25 -11.09
C PRO A 256 -14.88 16.67 -11.99
N SER A 257 -13.84 17.29 -11.42
CA SER A 257 -12.65 17.68 -12.18
C SER A 257 -11.89 16.46 -12.68
N ALA A 258 -11.74 15.42 -11.87
CA ALA A 258 -11.09 14.17 -12.26
C ALA A 258 -11.86 13.46 -13.40
N ILE A 259 -13.20 13.43 -13.30
CA ILE A 259 -14.06 12.89 -14.36
C ILE A 259 -13.87 13.68 -15.66
N LEU A 260 -13.82 15.01 -15.58
CA LEU A 260 -13.56 15.86 -16.72
C LEU A 260 -12.19 15.56 -17.36
N TRP A 261 -11.13 15.43 -16.56
CA TRP A 261 -9.80 15.07 -17.07
C TRP A 261 -9.80 13.71 -17.76
N LEU A 262 -10.39 12.68 -17.16
CA LEU A 262 -10.52 11.35 -17.74
C LEU A 262 -11.30 11.40 -19.06
N SER A 263 -12.36 12.20 -19.15
CA SER A 263 -13.18 12.35 -20.35
C SER A 263 -12.42 13.00 -21.54
N GLN A 264 -11.34 13.72 -21.28
CA GLN A 264 -10.53 14.42 -22.28
C GLN A 264 -9.33 13.60 -22.77
N ILE A 265 -9.09 12.40 -22.24
CA ILE A 265 -8.02 11.52 -22.72
C ILE A 265 -8.24 11.23 -24.19
N VAL A 266 -7.16 11.36 -24.97
CA VAL A 266 -7.18 11.05 -26.39
C VAL A 266 -7.00 9.55 -26.58
N VAL A 267 -7.92 8.93 -27.29
CA VAL A 267 -7.93 7.50 -27.64
C VAL A 267 -7.97 7.31 -29.13
N VAL A 268 -7.48 6.16 -29.60
CA VAL A 268 -7.55 5.75 -31.01
C VAL A 268 -8.81 4.89 -31.17
N CYS A 269 -9.70 5.30 -32.04
CA CYS A 269 -10.94 4.58 -32.36
C CYS A 269 -10.69 3.43 -33.35
N GLU A 270 -11.71 2.60 -33.61
CA GLU A 270 -11.62 1.47 -34.56
C GLU A 270 -11.32 1.93 -36.00
N ASP A 271 -11.81 3.11 -36.39
CA ASP A 271 -11.55 3.74 -37.66
C ASP A 271 -10.13 4.37 -37.77
N GLY A 272 -9.29 4.23 -36.75
CA GLY A 272 -7.96 4.81 -36.61
C GLY A 272 -7.96 6.31 -36.27
N SER A 273 -9.12 6.95 -36.16
CA SER A 273 -9.20 8.36 -35.77
C SER A 273 -8.84 8.56 -34.29
N LYS A 274 -8.19 9.69 -33.97
CA LYS A 274 -7.89 10.11 -32.62
C LYS A 274 -8.98 11.03 -32.09
N ARG A 275 -9.62 10.69 -31.00
CA ARG A 275 -10.70 11.46 -30.39
C ARG A 275 -10.52 11.55 -28.88
N MET A 276 -11.11 12.58 -28.26
CA MET A 276 -11.28 12.60 -26.81
C MET A 276 -12.28 11.51 -26.42
N LEU A 277 -12.05 10.85 -25.29
CA LEU A 277 -12.91 9.76 -24.81
C LEU A 277 -14.41 10.15 -24.78
N LYS A 278 -14.74 11.37 -24.30
CA LYS A 278 -16.11 11.91 -24.31
C LYS A 278 -16.73 12.06 -25.70
N GLN A 279 -15.95 12.00 -26.76
CA GLN A 279 -16.43 12.14 -28.16
C GLN A 279 -16.61 10.79 -28.85
N THR A 280 -16.41 9.69 -28.14
CA THR A 280 -16.43 8.33 -28.68
C THR A 280 -17.74 7.60 -28.33
N TYR A 281 -17.91 6.44 -28.94
CA TYR A 281 -19.10 5.61 -28.83
C TYR A 281 -18.72 4.17 -28.53
N ILE A 282 -19.63 3.43 -27.85
CA ILE A 282 -19.54 1.98 -27.68
C ILE A 282 -20.53 1.34 -28.66
N GLN A 283 -20.06 0.41 -29.48
CA GLN A 283 -20.86 -0.25 -30.53
C GLN A 283 -21.84 -1.27 -29.96
N ARG A 284 -22.79 -0.83 -29.15
CA ARG A 284 -23.90 -1.68 -28.69
C ARG A 284 -24.95 -1.87 -29.76
N GLU A 285 -25.86 -2.83 -29.55
CA GLU A 285 -26.91 -3.20 -30.52
C GLU A 285 -27.65 -1.98 -31.09
N SER A 286 -27.99 -0.98 -30.26
CA SER A 286 -28.68 0.24 -30.69
C SER A 286 -27.87 1.14 -31.65
N LEU A 287 -26.55 1.01 -31.64
CA LEU A 287 -25.62 1.81 -32.47
C LEU A 287 -24.95 1.00 -33.58
N LYS A 288 -25.28 -0.27 -33.71
CA LYS A 288 -24.62 -1.21 -34.64
C LYS A 288 -24.75 -0.81 -36.12
N HIS A 289 -25.82 -0.11 -36.47
CA HIS A 289 -26.09 0.35 -37.81
C HIS A 289 -25.51 1.73 -38.15
N CYS A 290 -24.83 2.38 -37.18
CA CYS A 290 -24.23 3.69 -37.38
C CYS A 290 -22.77 3.54 -37.82
N VAL A 291 -22.52 3.54 -39.15
CA VAL A 291 -21.20 3.19 -39.72
C VAL A 291 -20.14 4.29 -39.48
N ASP A 292 -20.52 5.56 -39.35
CA ASP A 292 -19.61 6.71 -39.33
C ASP A 292 -19.25 7.23 -37.94
N LEU A 293 -19.48 6.42 -36.91
CA LEU A 293 -19.20 6.83 -35.52
C LEU A 293 -17.79 6.37 -35.07
N PRO A 294 -17.06 7.22 -34.31
CA PRO A 294 -15.76 6.83 -33.76
C PRO A 294 -15.96 5.86 -32.58
N PHE A 295 -16.06 4.60 -32.90
CA PHE A 295 -16.21 3.53 -31.91
C PHE A 295 -14.94 3.23 -31.16
N LEU A 296 -15.06 2.94 -29.87
CA LEU A 296 -13.96 2.44 -29.05
C LEU A 296 -13.64 0.99 -29.43
N PRO A 297 -12.36 0.60 -29.50
CA PRO A 297 -11.95 -0.76 -29.80
C PRO A 297 -12.17 -1.69 -28.62
N ILE A 298 -13.40 -2.12 -28.40
CA ILE A 298 -13.88 -2.94 -27.28
C ILE A 298 -14.37 -4.28 -27.83
N ASP A 299 -13.84 -5.40 -27.31
CA ASP A 299 -14.15 -6.74 -27.83
C ASP A 299 -15.56 -7.19 -27.47
N GLU A 300 -16.09 -6.82 -26.28
CA GLU A 300 -17.44 -7.20 -25.80
C GLU A 300 -18.23 -5.93 -25.40
N PRO A 301 -18.78 -5.19 -26.36
CA PRO A 301 -19.41 -3.88 -26.10
C PRO A 301 -20.67 -3.95 -25.22
N ASP A 302 -21.33 -5.09 -25.17
CA ASP A 302 -22.55 -5.29 -24.37
C ASP A 302 -22.28 -5.69 -22.91
N ASP A 303 -21.02 -5.94 -22.53
CA ASP A 303 -20.65 -6.19 -21.14
C ASP A 303 -21.00 -4.98 -20.26
N ALA A 304 -21.73 -5.28 -19.19
CA ALA A 304 -22.15 -4.27 -18.20
C ALA A 304 -20.95 -3.57 -17.51
N GLY A 305 -19.80 -4.18 -17.48
CA GLY A 305 -18.56 -3.59 -16.98
C GLY A 305 -18.17 -2.28 -17.69
N TRP A 306 -18.69 -2.02 -18.89
CA TRP A 306 -18.46 -0.80 -19.64
C TRP A 306 -19.45 0.34 -19.34
N ASN A 307 -20.47 0.12 -18.49
CA ASN A 307 -21.50 1.13 -18.21
C ASN A 307 -20.94 2.41 -17.58
N PHE A 308 -19.82 2.34 -16.89
CA PHE A 308 -19.19 3.51 -16.28
C PHE A 308 -18.72 4.56 -17.28
N PHE A 309 -18.49 4.18 -18.54
CA PHE A 309 -18.07 5.11 -19.57
C PHE A 309 -19.11 6.21 -19.85
N SER A 310 -20.38 5.96 -19.55
CA SER A 310 -21.41 7.01 -19.60
C SER A 310 -21.07 8.21 -18.70
N LYS A 311 -20.45 7.96 -17.53
CA LYS A 311 -19.97 9.01 -16.61
C LYS A 311 -18.80 9.82 -17.20
N LEU A 312 -18.05 9.24 -18.11
CA LEU A 312 -16.95 9.89 -18.85
C LEU A 312 -17.43 10.54 -20.16
N GLY A 313 -18.73 10.50 -20.40
CA GLY A 313 -19.33 11.11 -21.56
C GLY A 313 -19.30 10.27 -22.83
N VAL A 314 -18.91 8.99 -22.78
CA VAL A 314 -19.01 8.06 -23.91
C VAL A 314 -20.48 7.67 -24.13
N THR A 315 -20.91 7.68 -25.39
CA THR A 315 -22.28 7.33 -25.76
C THR A 315 -22.38 5.84 -26.09
N SER A 316 -23.33 5.14 -25.48
CA SER A 316 -23.53 3.69 -25.68
C SER A 316 -24.93 3.31 -26.16
N ARG A 317 -25.80 4.29 -26.37
CA ARG A 317 -27.18 4.08 -26.82
C ARG A 317 -27.68 5.30 -27.58
N VAL A 318 -28.72 5.09 -28.37
CA VAL A 318 -29.44 6.16 -29.08
C VAL A 318 -30.43 6.79 -28.10
N ASP A 319 -30.11 8.01 -27.66
CA ASP A 319 -30.95 8.83 -26.78
C ASP A 319 -30.88 10.30 -27.21
N GLY A 320 -31.58 11.18 -26.49
CA GLY A 320 -31.53 12.63 -26.78
C GLY A 320 -30.13 13.21 -26.80
N SER A 321 -29.23 12.73 -25.92
CA SER A 321 -27.82 13.13 -25.88
C SER A 321 -27.06 12.70 -27.14
N PHE A 322 -27.39 11.53 -27.69
CA PHE A 322 -26.81 11.06 -28.96
C PHE A 322 -27.13 12.02 -30.09
N TYR A 323 -28.40 12.37 -30.28
CA TYR A 323 -28.79 13.27 -31.38
C TYR A 323 -28.29 14.69 -31.22
N LEU A 324 -28.26 15.22 -29.98
CA LEU A 324 -27.63 16.52 -29.72
C LEU A 324 -26.15 16.53 -30.10
N ARG A 325 -25.42 15.43 -29.86
CA ARG A 325 -24.03 15.31 -30.32
C ARG A 325 -23.91 15.21 -31.84
N GLN A 326 -24.84 14.54 -32.49
CA GLN A 326 -24.85 14.51 -33.97
C GLN A 326 -25.05 15.92 -34.52
N LEU A 327 -25.98 16.72 -34.00
CA LEU A 327 -26.14 18.12 -34.37
C LEU A 327 -24.88 18.95 -34.13
N THR A 328 -24.21 18.74 -32.99
CA THR A 328 -22.95 19.43 -32.70
C THR A 328 -21.87 19.06 -33.71
N ARG A 329 -21.73 17.78 -34.09
CA ARG A 329 -20.78 17.32 -35.10
C ARG A 329 -21.07 17.95 -36.47
N LEU A 330 -22.34 17.99 -36.88
CA LEU A 330 -22.75 18.64 -38.16
C LEU A 330 -22.40 20.13 -38.16
N LYS A 331 -22.62 20.81 -37.04
CA LYS A 331 -22.25 22.22 -36.85
C LYS A 331 -20.74 22.42 -36.91
N ASP A 332 -19.95 21.65 -36.17
CA ASP A 332 -18.50 21.80 -36.08
C ASP A 332 -17.82 21.42 -37.41
N GLY A 333 -18.42 20.50 -38.16
CA GLY A 333 -17.98 20.11 -39.51
C GLY A 333 -18.42 21.07 -40.59
N ASN A 334 -19.07 22.18 -40.25
CA ASN A 334 -19.69 23.12 -41.23
C ASN A 334 -20.51 22.39 -42.29
N SER A 335 -21.19 21.32 -41.87
CA SER A 335 -22.05 20.56 -42.79
C SER A 335 -23.28 21.39 -43.18
N HIS A 336 -23.51 21.55 -44.47
CA HIS A 336 -24.70 22.18 -45.05
C HIS A 336 -25.73 21.13 -45.50
N ASP A 337 -25.60 19.90 -45.02
CA ASP A 337 -26.53 18.80 -45.31
C ASP A 337 -27.86 18.99 -44.52
N VAL A 338 -28.76 19.73 -45.15
CA VAL A 338 -30.05 20.10 -44.55
C VAL A 338 -30.90 18.86 -44.24
N GLU A 339 -30.83 17.83 -45.10
CA GLU A 339 -31.60 16.60 -44.90
C GLU A 339 -31.19 15.86 -43.62
N LYS A 340 -29.87 15.75 -43.38
CA LYS A 340 -29.35 15.13 -42.13
C LYS A 340 -29.71 15.94 -40.89
N ILE A 341 -29.70 17.25 -41.01
CA ILE A 341 -30.07 18.15 -39.90
C ILE A 341 -31.54 17.99 -39.58
N GLU A 342 -32.43 18.03 -40.55
CA GLU A 342 -33.87 17.86 -40.39
C GLU A 342 -34.20 16.47 -39.86
N ASP A 343 -33.64 15.39 -40.38
CA ASP A 343 -33.84 14.02 -39.89
C ASP A 343 -33.44 13.90 -38.42
N THR A 344 -32.31 14.56 -38.04
CA THR A 344 -31.89 14.55 -36.65
C THR A 344 -32.84 15.28 -35.73
N TYR A 345 -33.40 16.41 -36.12
CA TYR A 345 -34.43 17.14 -35.36
C TYR A 345 -35.72 16.33 -35.23
N GLN A 346 -36.22 15.69 -36.29
CA GLN A 346 -37.39 14.83 -36.26
C GLN A 346 -37.22 13.66 -35.28
N LYS A 347 -36.04 13.05 -35.22
CA LYS A 347 -35.70 11.98 -34.26
C LYS A 347 -35.68 12.49 -32.82
N ILE A 348 -35.19 13.69 -32.59
CA ILE A 348 -35.24 14.33 -31.25
C ILE A 348 -36.73 14.56 -30.84
N GLU A 349 -37.53 15.10 -31.75
CA GLU A 349 -38.95 15.35 -31.46
C GLU A 349 -39.71 14.06 -31.15
N ALA A 350 -39.46 12.98 -31.89
CA ALA A 350 -40.07 11.68 -31.65
C ALA A 350 -39.73 11.13 -30.24
N LEU A 351 -38.51 11.30 -29.79
CA LEU A 351 -38.11 10.88 -28.44
C LEU A 351 -38.84 11.65 -27.34
N PHE A 352 -39.04 12.96 -27.51
CA PHE A 352 -39.79 13.77 -26.55
C PHE A 352 -41.30 13.42 -26.52
N HIS A 353 -41.85 12.97 -27.63
CA HIS A 353 -43.26 12.52 -27.67
C HIS A 353 -43.45 11.17 -26.98
N ASP A 354 -42.51 10.21 -27.14
CA ASP A 354 -42.56 8.92 -26.48
C ASP A 354 -42.40 9.03 -24.95
N ASP A 355 -41.49 9.87 -24.47
CA ASP A 355 -41.30 10.11 -23.03
C ASP A 355 -42.56 10.79 -22.39
N SER A 356 -43.27 11.65 -23.14
CA SER A 356 -44.46 12.30 -22.63
C SER A 356 -45.69 11.37 -22.54
N GLN A 357 -45.71 10.25 -23.26
CA GLN A 357 -46.77 9.23 -23.15
C GLN A 357 -46.50 8.22 -22.02
N ASN A 358 -45.23 8.01 -21.64
CA ASN A 358 -44.88 7.11 -20.54
C ASN A 358 -45.00 7.73 -19.12
N ILE A 359 -45.32 9.02 -19.02
CA ILE A 359 -45.51 9.75 -17.74
C ILE A 359 -47.01 9.88 -17.41
N ARG A 360 -47.91 9.31 -18.18
CA ARG A 360 -49.34 9.18 -17.87
C ARG A 360 -49.68 7.74 -17.48
#